data_2b5967ece808875d34389f686517ba44
#
_entry.id   2b5967ece808875d34389f686517ba44
#
_cell.length_a   1.000
_cell.length_b   1.000
_cell.length_c   1.000
_cell.angle_alpha   90.00
_cell.angle_beta   90.00
_cell.angle_gamma   90.00
#
_symmetry.space_group_name_H-M   'P 1'
#
loop_
_entity.id
_entity.type
_entity.pdbx_description
1 polymer ?
#
loop_
_entity_poly.entity_id
_entity_poly.type
_entity_poly.pdbx_seq_one_letter_code
_entity_poly.pdbx_strand_id
1 'polypeptide(L)'
;MFENDNLEAQASAIYHSLFDEQSEWEKGFVSDFGDVVGGATPSKDVDEYFCSDGIVWLTPKDLTSTGKKFIYKGETDITETAYRSCSTKMLPKGSVLLTSRAPVGCVAIAMTELCTNQGFKSIVPFKEIGTAFVYYFLKENRQLIENHSSGTTFMEISGNVLKDIPVSIPPEELTQKFSVLCQPIFTYQEQIEAEIAQLIELQRTMVSQISSR
;
A
#
# COMPACT_ATOMS: atom_id res chain seq x y z
N MET A 1 -13.00 15.35 3.97
CA MET A 1 -13.58 14.01 4.15
C MET A 1 -14.52 13.67 2.99
N PHE A 2 -15.67 14.30 2.84
CA PHE A 2 -16.63 14.01 1.73
C PHE A 2 -16.03 14.10 0.31
N GLU A 3 -15.12 15.02 0.05
CA GLU A 3 -14.54 15.20 -1.29
C GLU A 3 -13.61 14.04 -1.66
N ASN A 4 -12.76 13.60 -0.75
CA ASN A 4 -11.87 12.45 -0.97
C ASN A 4 -12.67 11.15 -1.10
N ASP A 5 -13.75 10.98 -0.33
CA ASP A 5 -14.63 9.82 -0.44
C ASP A 5 -15.34 9.77 -1.81
N ASN A 6 -15.73 10.93 -2.35
CA ASN A 6 -16.33 11.04 -3.68
C ASN A 6 -15.33 10.69 -4.78
N LEU A 7 -14.10 11.18 -4.70
CA LEU A 7 -13.02 10.84 -5.65
C LEU A 7 -12.70 9.33 -5.62
N GLU A 8 -12.69 8.75 -4.43
CA GLU A 8 -12.50 7.30 -4.27
C GLU A 8 -13.64 6.50 -4.90
N ALA A 9 -14.89 6.93 -4.69
CA ALA A 9 -16.06 6.31 -5.32
C ALA A 9 -16.03 6.42 -6.85
N GLN A 10 -15.58 7.56 -7.40
CA GLN A 10 -15.42 7.74 -8.85
C GLN A 10 -14.38 6.76 -9.42
N ALA A 11 -13.21 6.65 -8.80
CA ALA A 11 -12.18 5.73 -9.27
C ALA A 11 -12.59 4.26 -9.13
N SER A 12 -13.28 3.89 -8.06
CA SER A 12 -13.89 2.56 -7.89
C SER A 12 -14.94 2.27 -8.97
N ALA A 13 -15.81 3.23 -9.29
CA ALA A 13 -16.81 3.07 -10.36
C ALA A 13 -16.14 2.90 -11.74
N ILE A 14 -15.07 3.62 -12.04
CA ILE A 14 -14.29 3.42 -13.26
C ILE A 14 -13.65 2.02 -13.28
N TYR A 15 -13.10 1.57 -12.15
CA TYR A 15 -12.55 0.21 -12.02
C TYR A 15 -13.62 -0.84 -12.36
N HIS A 16 -14.77 -0.80 -11.71
CA HIS A 16 -15.85 -1.75 -11.96
C HIS A 16 -16.35 -1.69 -13.40
N SER A 17 -16.47 -0.49 -13.99
CA SER A 17 -16.91 -0.35 -15.39
C SER A 17 -15.97 -0.97 -16.43
N LEU A 18 -14.68 -1.10 -16.09
CA LEU A 18 -13.65 -1.64 -16.98
C LEU A 18 -13.33 -3.11 -16.72
N PHE A 19 -13.50 -3.58 -15.46
CA PHE A 19 -12.91 -4.84 -15.02
C PHE A 19 -13.91 -5.88 -14.48
N ASP A 20 -15.22 -5.60 -14.40
CA ASP A 20 -16.20 -6.58 -13.91
C ASP A 20 -16.51 -7.67 -14.95
N GLU A 21 -16.47 -7.35 -16.24
CA GLU A 21 -16.70 -8.30 -17.32
C GLU A 21 -15.40 -8.99 -17.77
N GLN A 22 -15.14 -10.18 -17.24
CA GLN A 22 -13.87 -10.91 -17.39
C GLN A 22 -14.00 -12.23 -18.16
N SER A 23 -15.10 -12.47 -18.84
CA SER A 23 -15.44 -13.80 -19.40
C SER A 23 -14.44 -14.33 -20.43
N GLU A 24 -13.73 -13.44 -21.14
CA GLU A 24 -12.79 -13.78 -22.22
C GLU A 24 -11.32 -13.55 -21.84
N TRP A 25 -11.03 -13.16 -20.59
CA TRP A 25 -9.66 -12.83 -20.18
C TRP A 25 -8.86 -14.10 -19.89
N GLU A 26 -7.55 -13.99 -20.18
CA GLU A 26 -6.59 -15.03 -19.82
C GLU A 26 -6.61 -15.31 -18.32
N LYS A 27 -6.49 -16.59 -17.94
CA LYS A 27 -6.41 -16.99 -16.56
C LYS A 27 -4.94 -17.03 -16.13
N GLY A 28 -4.67 -16.48 -14.96
CA GLY A 28 -3.35 -16.42 -14.38
C GLY A 28 -3.42 -16.32 -12.86
N PHE A 29 -2.40 -15.74 -12.29
CA PHE A 29 -2.23 -15.61 -10.85
C PHE A 29 -1.90 -14.16 -10.46
N VAL A 30 -2.01 -13.82 -9.18
CA VAL A 30 -1.60 -12.49 -8.67
C VAL A 30 -0.14 -12.18 -8.99
N SER A 31 0.73 -13.20 -9.07
CA SER A 31 2.12 -13.04 -9.51
C SER A 31 2.29 -12.50 -10.94
N ASP A 32 1.25 -12.56 -11.78
CA ASP A 32 1.27 -11.97 -13.13
C ASP A 32 0.98 -10.47 -13.11
N PHE A 33 0.58 -9.91 -11.98
CA PHE A 33 0.40 -8.47 -11.81
C PHE A 33 1.67 -7.72 -11.42
N GLY A 34 2.66 -8.43 -10.84
CA GLY A 34 3.90 -7.83 -10.36
C GLY A 34 4.65 -8.72 -9.38
N ASP A 35 5.83 -8.27 -8.99
CA ASP A 35 6.64 -8.97 -8.01
C ASP A 35 6.06 -8.84 -6.60
N VAL A 36 5.73 -9.97 -5.96
CA VAL A 36 5.30 -9.99 -4.56
C VAL A 36 6.52 -10.01 -3.65
N VAL A 37 6.68 -8.95 -2.87
CA VAL A 37 7.83 -8.69 -2.01
C VAL A 37 7.40 -8.66 -0.54
N GLY A 38 8.04 -9.49 0.28
CA GLY A 38 7.90 -9.46 1.73
C GLY A 38 8.92 -8.53 2.38
N GLY A 39 8.59 -8.02 3.56
CA GLY A 39 9.51 -7.26 4.39
C GLY A 39 10.12 -8.06 5.54
N ALA A 40 11.00 -7.41 6.30
CA ALA A 40 11.62 -7.95 7.50
C ALA A 40 11.85 -6.87 8.56
N THR A 41 12.03 -7.30 9.81
CA THR A 41 12.35 -6.43 10.93
C THR A 41 13.81 -6.62 11.32
N PRO A 42 14.62 -5.55 11.36
CA PRO A 42 15.94 -5.59 11.97
C PRO A 42 15.86 -5.99 13.45
N SER A 43 16.95 -6.47 14.04
CA SER A 43 16.97 -6.81 15.48
C SER A 43 16.53 -5.61 16.31
N LYS A 44 15.55 -5.82 17.18
CA LYS A 44 15.05 -4.79 18.11
C LYS A 44 15.97 -4.60 19.33
N ASP A 45 16.94 -5.48 19.52
CA ASP A 45 17.91 -5.40 20.61
C ASP A 45 19.05 -4.40 20.31
N VAL A 46 19.04 -3.81 19.10
CA VAL A 46 20.03 -2.84 18.63
C VAL A 46 19.31 -1.51 18.37
N ASP A 47 19.25 -0.65 19.37
CA ASP A 47 18.55 0.64 19.31
C ASP A 47 19.06 1.53 18.16
N GLU A 48 20.37 1.47 17.85
CA GLU A 48 21.04 2.20 16.79
C GLU A 48 20.55 1.84 15.37
N TYR A 49 19.77 0.76 15.24
CA TYR A 49 19.16 0.37 13.95
C TYR A 49 17.98 1.25 13.58
N PHE A 50 17.37 1.96 14.53
CA PHE A 50 16.18 2.76 14.33
C PHE A 50 16.53 4.25 14.48
N CYS A 51 16.00 5.07 13.56
CA CYS A 51 16.28 6.50 13.50
C CYS A 51 15.06 7.28 12.98
N SER A 52 15.16 8.60 12.95
CA SER A 52 14.11 9.49 12.43
C SER A 52 14.39 10.01 11.02
N ASP A 53 15.61 9.83 10.52
CA ASP A 53 16.04 10.29 9.20
C ASP A 53 17.00 9.27 8.60
N GLY A 54 16.43 8.29 7.92
CA GLY A 54 17.13 7.16 7.32
C GLY A 54 16.36 6.55 6.16
N ILE A 55 16.44 5.24 6.04
CA ILE A 55 15.63 4.49 5.08
C ILE A 55 14.21 4.35 5.64
N VAL A 56 13.22 4.82 4.90
CA VAL A 56 11.81 4.69 5.28
C VAL A 56 11.45 3.22 5.47
N TRP A 57 10.97 2.88 6.66
CA TRP A 57 10.59 1.52 7.02
C TRP A 57 9.22 1.48 7.68
N LEU A 58 8.31 0.72 7.09
CA LEU A 58 6.90 0.72 7.47
C LEU A 58 6.51 -0.53 8.26
N THR A 59 5.57 -0.31 9.16
CA THR A 59 4.83 -1.35 9.88
C THR A 59 3.34 -1.28 9.51
N PRO A 60 2.53 -2.34 9.70
CA PRO A 60 1.09 -2.27 9.46
C PRO A 60 0.40 -1.15 10.24
N LYS A 61 0.92 -0.76 11.40
CA LYS A 61 0.40 0.36 12.20
C LYS A 61 0.44 1.69 11.42
N ASP A 62 1.48 1.92 10.61
CA ASP A 62 1.62 3.16 9.83
C ASP A 62 0.48 3.32 8.81
N LEU A 63 -0.03 2.22 8.24
CA LEU A 63 -1.18 2.25 7.35
C LEU A 63 -2.50 2.37 8.13
N THR A 64 -2.67 1.55 9.18
CA THR A 64 -3.94 1.46 9.92
C THR A 64 -4.22 2.71 10.76
N SER A 65 -3.19 3.36 11.29
CA SER A 65 -3.36 4.58 12.12
C SER A 65 -3.71 5.82 11.31
N THR A 66 -3.31 5.88 10.04
CA THR A 66 -3.51 7.05 9.20
C THR A 66 -4.66 6.90 8.22
N GLY A 67 -4.94 5.68 7.75
CA GLY A 67 -5.91 5.40 6.69
C GLY A 67 -5.59 6.07 5.35
N LYS A 68 -4.34 6.53 5.17
CA LYS A 68 -3.91 7.22 3.95
C LYS A 68 -3.72 6.25 2.79
N LYS A 69 -4.06 6.72 1.61
CA LYS A 69 -3.80 6.03 0.34
C LYS A 69 -2.34 6.17 -0.10
N PHE A 70 -1.74 7.34 0.12
CA PHE A 70 -0.41 7.69 -0.35
C PHE A 70 0.57 7.78 0.82
N ILE A 71 1.59 6.91 0.84
CA ILE A 71 2.53 6.80 1.96
C ILE A 71 3.91 7.28 1.52
N TYR A 72 4.40 8.31 2.20
CA TYR A 72 5.73 8.88 2.02
C TYR A 72 6.70 8.44 3.10
N LYS A 73 6.21 8.26 4.33
CA LYS A 73 7.02 7.97 5.53
C LYS A 73 6.16 7.27 6.59
N GLY A 74 6.79 6.48 7.44
CA GLY A 74 6.21 5.90 8.65
C GLY A 74 6.61 6.65 9.91
N GLU A 75 6.35 6.02 11.04
CA GLU A 75 6.72 6.54 12.37
C GLU A 75 8.25 6.47 12.62
N THR A 76 8.90 5.45 12.06
CA THR A 76 10.31 5.13 12.32
C THR A 76 11.01 4.74 11.03
N ASP A 77 12.20 5.28 10.82
CA ASP A 77 13.09 4.84 9.74
C ASP A 77 14.16 3.87 10.30
N ILE A 78 14.89 3.21 9.40
CA ILE A 78 16.01 2.36 9.75
C ILE A 78 17.31 2.86 9.13
N THR A 79 18.44 2.58 9.81
CA THR A 79 19.75 2.92 9.29
C THR A 79 20.15 1.97 8.15
N GLU A 80 21.13 2.39 7.35
CA GLU A 80 21.72 1.55 6.29
C GLU A 80 22.28 0.22 6.86
N THR A 81 22.87 0.28 8.07
CA THR A 81 23.37 -0.92 8.76
C THR A 81 22.23 -1.87 9.10
N ALA A 82 21.11 -1.34 9.60
CA ALA A 82 19.91 -2.12 9.88
C ALA A 82 19.34 -2.77 8.61
N TYR A 83 19.26 -2.00 7.53
CA TYR A 83 18.80 -2.52 6.22
C TYR A 83 19.65 -3.71 5.75
N ARG A 84 20.98 -3.60 5.88
CA ARG A 84 21.91 -4.69 5.49
C ARG A 84 21.90 -5.88 6.45
N SER A 85 21.44 -5.70 7.67
CA SER A 85 21.44 -6.74 8.70
C SER A 85 20.24 -7.71 8.60
N CYS A 86 19.23 -7.38 7.79
CA CYS A 86 18.01 -8.20 7.68
C CYS A 86 17.62 -8.42 6.20
N SER A 87 16.60 -9.24 5.98
CA SER A 87 16.13 -9.65 4.65
C SER A 87 15.07 -8.72 4.05
N THR A 88 14.87 -7.53 4.63
CA THR A 88 13.95 -6.55 4.02
C THR A 88 14.43 -6.13 2.64
N LYS A 89 13.49 -5.76 1.78
CA LYS A 89 13.78 -5.34 0.41
C LYS A 89 13.31 -3.92 0.18
N MET A 90 14.08 -3.17 -0.60
CA MET A 90 13.66 -1.87 -1.07
C MET A 90 12.53 -2.03 -2.08
N LEU A 91 11.47 -1.29 -1.88
CA LEU A 91 10.32 -1.18 -2.77
C LEU A 91 10.42 0.17 -3.49
N PRO A 92 10.33 0.22 -4.81
CA PRO A 92 10.34 1.49 -5.55
C PRO A 92 9.05 2.27 -5.33
N LYS A 93 9.09 3.58 -5.58
CA LYS A 93 7.89 4.42 -5.71
C LYS A 93 6.89 3.77 -6.67
N GLY A 94 5.61 3.79 -6.32
CA GLY A 94 4.53 3.17 -7.09
C GLY A 94 4.24 1.72 -6.69
N SER A 95 5.02 1.12 -5.78
CA SER A 95 4.69 -0.18 -5.22
C SER A 95 3.38 -0.12 -4.44
N VAL A 96 2.58 -1.18 -4.55
CA VAL A 96 1.32 -1.30 -3.79
C VAL A 96 1.58 -2.10 -2.52
N LEU A 97 1.42 -1.41 -1.40
CA LEU A 97 1.62 -1.97 -0.06
C LEU A 97 0.38 -2.76 0.34
N LEU A 98 0.55 -4.00 0.77
CA LEU A 98 -0.53 -4.84 1.29
C LEU A 98 -0.12 -5.38 2.66
N THR A 99 -0.92 -5.09 3.70
CA THR A 99 -0.71 -5.72 5.00
C THR A 99 -1.12 -7.20 4.92
N SER A 100 -0.21 -8.07 5.29
CA SER A 100 -0.44 -9.52 5.33
C SER A 100 -1.01 -9.99 6.65
N ARG A 101 -1.04 -9.14 7.68
CA ARG A 101 -1.58 -9.40 9.03
C ARG A 101 -1.85 -8.09 9.78
N ALA A 102 -2.61 -8.17 10.86
CA ALA A 102 -2.83 -7.15 11.89
C ALA A 102 -3.36 -5.77 11.43
N PRO A 103 -4.43 -5.68 10.65
CA PRO A 103 -5.24 -6.68 9.96
C PRO A 103 -4.71 -7.03 8.56
N VAL A 104 -5.18 -8.12 7.98
CA VAL A 104 -4.96 -8.44 6.55
C VAL A 104 -5.73 -7.45 5.67
N GLY A 105 -5.15 -7.09 4.52
CA GLY A 105 -5.91 -6.43 3.45
C GLY A 105 -5.97 -4.90 3.53
N CYS A 106 -5.16 -4.22 4.37
CA CYS A 106 -4.97 -2.78 4.22
C CYS A 106 -4.04 -2.52 3.03
N VAL A 107 -4.45 -1.61 2.16
CA VAL A 107 -3.75 -1.30 0.91
C VAL A 107 -3.39 0.18 0.86
N ALA A 108 -2.16 0.48 0.41
CA ALA A 108 -1.69 1.84 0.17
C ALA A 108 -0.67 1.86 -0.98
N ILE A 109 -0.29 3.05 -1.44
CA ILE A 109 0.69 3.26 -2.51
C ILE A 109 1.94 3.90 -1.93
N ALA A 110 3.10 3.32 -2.18
CA ALA A 110 4.40 3.88 -1.83
C ALA A 110 4.71 5.10 -2.72
N MET A 111 4.93 6.26 -2.13
CA MET A 111 5.22 7.51 -2.87
C MET A 111 6.70 7.85 -2.88
N THR A 112 7.52 7.08 -2.19
CA THR A 112 8.98 7.12 -2.16
C THR A 112 9.53 5.70 -2.19
N GLU A 113 10.83 5.56 -2.35
CA GLU A 113 11.50 4.29 -2.06
C GLU A 113 11.43 4.01 -0.56
N LEU A 114 11.04 2.80 -0.21
CA LEU A 114 10.86 2.39 1.18
C LEU A 114 11.02 0.87 1.36
N CYS A 115 11.15 0.44 2.57
CA CYS A 115 11.06 -0.97 2.92
C CYS A 115 10.00 -1.21 4.01
N THR A 116 9.70 -2.46 4.29
CA THR A 116 8.61 -2.84 5.20
C THR A 116 9.04 -3.91 6.18
N ASN A 117 8.30 -4.05 7.27
CA ASN A 117 8.46 -5.20 8.15
C ASN A 117 7.80 -6.47 7.56
N GLN A 118 7.93 -7.59 8.25
CA GLN A 118 7.37 -8.89 7.83
C GLN A 118 5.83 -8.92 7.77
N GLY A 119 5.14 -7.90 8.27
CA GLY A 119 3.67 -7.79 8.21
C GLY A 119 3.12 -7.33 6.86
N PHE A 120 3.98 -7.24 5.84
CA PHE A 120 3.61 -6.87 4.49
C PHE A 120 3.91 -7.97 3.48
N LYS A 121 3.09 -8.03 2.43
CA LYS A 121 3.34 -8.72 1.17
C LYS A 121 2.95 -7.75 0.05
N SER A 122 3.85 -6.80 -0.22
CA SER A 122 3.63 -5.74 -1.20
C SER A 122 3.83 -6.24 -2.62
N ILE A 123 3.19 -5.56 -3.58
CA ILE A 123 3.34 -5.87 -5.00
C ILE A 123 4.07 -4.70 -5.67
N VAL A 124 5.16 -5.01 -6.39
CA VAL A 124 5.79 -4.09 -7.33
C VAL A 124 5.15 -4.35 -8.69
N PRO A 125 4.22 -3.51 -9.15
CA PRO A 125 3.45 -3.80 -10.36
C PRO A 125 4.32 -3.86 -11.60
N PHE A 126 4.04 -4.79 -12.51
CA PHE A 126 4.61 -4.74 -13.85
C PHE A 126 4.06 -3.53 -14.60
N LYS A 127 4.86 -3.01 -15.54
CA LYS A 127 4.53 -1.76 -16.25
C LYS A 127 3.19 -1.86 -17.02
N GLU A 128 2.93 -3.03 -17.59
CA GLU A 128 1.75 -3.35 -18.37
C GLU A 128 0.48 -3.38 -17.52
N ILE A 129 0.62 -3.69 -16.23
CA ILE A 129 -0.48 -3.79 -15.26
C ILE A 129 -0.72 -2.44 -14.57
N GLY A 130 0.34 -1.82 -14.05
CA GLY A 130 0.30 -0.49 -13.45
C GLY A 130 -0.21 -0.44 -12.01
N THR A 131 0.24 0.59 -11.28
CA THR A 131 -0.07 0.80 -9.85
C THR A 131 -1.56 0.97 -9.59
N ALA A 132 -2.27 1.73 -10.42
CA ALA A 132 -3.69 2.01 -10.21
C ALA A 132 -4.53 0.73 -10.25
N PHE A 133 -4.30 -0.14 -11.22
CA PHE A 133 -5.01 -1.42 -11.32
C PHE A 133 -4.73 -2.30 -10.09
N VAL A 134 -3.45 -2.53 -9.75
CA VAL A 134 -3.09 -3.39 -8.60
C VAL A 134 -3.68 -2.86 -7.30
N TYR A 135 -3.67 -1.53 -7.09
CA TYR A 135 -4.26 -0.92 -5.90
C TYR A 135 -5.75 -1.24 -5.80
N TYR A 136 -6.53 -0.97 -6.87
CA TYR A 136 -7.97 -1.23 -6.84
C TYR A 136 -8.28 -2.72 -6.84
N PHE A 137 -7.52 -3.54 -7.55
CA PHE A 137 -7.67 -5.00 -7.47
C PHE A 137 -7.58 -5.50 -6.03
N LEU A 138 -6.52 -5.15 -5.31
CA LEU A 138 -6.34 -5.60 -3.93
C LEU A 138 -7.41 -5.04 -2.99
N LYS A 139 -7.83 -3.80 -3.21
CA LYS A 139 -8.83 -3.14 -2.39
C LYS A 139 -10.22 -3.76 -2.58
N GLU A 140 -10.66 -3.91 -3.81
CA GLU A 140 -11.99 -4.41 -4.16
C GLU A 140 -12.10 -5.95 -3.91
N ASN A 141 -10.97 -6.67 -4.00
CA ASN A 141 -10.91 -8.11 -3.74
C ASN A 141 -10.37 -8.45 -2.34
N ARG A 142 -10.53 -7.56 -1.36
CA ARG A 142 -10.08 -7.79 0.02
C ARG A 142 -10.61 -9.10 0.60
N GLN A 143 -11.88 -9.42 0.39
CA GLN A 143 -12.49 -10.66 0.87
C GLN A 143 -11.82 -11.92 0.25
N LEU A 144 -11.42 -11.84 -1.02
CA LEU A 144 -10.67 -12.92 -1.68
C LEU A 144 -9.34 -13.16 -0.97
N ILE A 145 -8.61 -12.09 -0.63
CA ILE A 145 -7.33 -12.16 0.09
C ILE A 145 -7.53 -12.71 1.50
N GLU A 146 -8.53 -12.24 2.23
CA GLU A 146 -8.88 -12.73 3.56
C GLU A 146 -9.26 -14.20 3.55
N ASN A 147 -10.02 -14.67 2.56
CA ASN A 147 -10.40 -16.09 2.41
C ASN A 147 -9.22 -17.03 2.16
N HIS A 148 -8.13 -16.52 1.57
CA HIS A 148 -6.88 -17.27 1.36
C HIS A 148 -5.90 -17.15 2.55
N SER A 149 -6.24 -16.33 3.55
CA SER A 149 -5.42 -16.19 4.76
C SER A 149 -5.64 -17.38 5.69
N SER A 150 -4.62 -17.71 6.46
CA SER A 150 -4.66 -18.81 7.43
C SER A 150 -4.44 -18.29 8.85
N GLY A 151 -4.89 -19.06 9.83
CA GLY A 151 -4.78 -18.75 11.25
C GLY A 151 -6.15 -18.59 11.93
N THR A 152 -6.31 -19.12 13.14
CA THR A 152 -7.56 -19.06 13.91
C THR A 152 -7.65 -17.80 14.78
N THR A 153 -6.54 -17.37 15.34
CA THR A 153 -6.46 -16.19 16.23
C THR A 153 -5.82 -14.99 15.54
N PHE A 154 -4.83 -15.24 14.68
CA PHE A 154 -4.14 -14.19 13.93
C PHE A 154 -4.11 -14.61 12.46
N MET A 155 -4.98 -13.99 11.67
CA MET A 155 -5.01 -14.20 10.23
C MET A 155 -3.75 -13.64 9.58
N GLU A 156 -3.12 -14.44 8.73
CA GLU A 156 -1.97 -14.02 7.92
C GLU A 156 -2.02 -14.67 6.53
N ILE A 157 -1.71 -13.92 5.49
CA ILE A 157 -1.47 -14.43 4.15
C ILE A 157 0.03 -14.51 3.88
N SER A 158 0.53 -15.68 3.47
CA SER A 158 1.92 -15.83 3.06
C SER A 158 2.16 -15.30 1.65
N GLY A 159 3.43 -14.97 1.34
CA GLY A 159 3.78 -14.49 0.00
C GLY A 159 3.51 -15.51 -1.11
N ASN A 160 3.70 -16.80 -0.83
CA ASN A 160 3.42 -17.86 -1.82
C ASN A 160 1.91 -18.00 -2.05
N VAL A 161 1.11 -18.01 -0.99
CA VAL A 161 -0.35 -18.05 -1.13
C VAL A 161 -0.88 -16.86 -1.90
N LEU A 162 -0.38 -15.63 -1.61
CA LEU A 162 -0.79 -14.43 -2.36
C LEU A 162 -0.43 -14.54 -3.85
N LYS A 163 0.77 -15.01 -4.17
CA LYS A 163 1.23 -15.21 -5.56
C LYS A 163 0.32 -16.15 -6.35
N ASP A 164 -0.12 -17.22 -5.69
CA ASP A 164 -0.85 -18.33 -6.30
C ASP A 164 -2.38 -18.13 -6.30
N ILE A 165 -2.88 -16.98 -5.86
CA ILE A 165 -4.31 -16.65 -5.99
C ILE A 165 -4.67 -16.59 -7.47
N PRO A 166 -5.62 -17.42 -7.95
CA PRO A 166 -6.04 -17.42 -9.34
C PRO A 166 -6.85 -16.16 -9.66
N VAL A 167 -6.52 -15.52 -10.77
CA VAL A 167 -7.13 -14.28 -11.24
C VAL A 167 -7.36 -14.31 -12.76
N SER A 168 -8.10 -13.33 -13.27
CA SER A 168 -8.17 -13.05 -14.70
C SER A 168 -7.22 -11.88 -15.01
N ILE A 169 -6.36 -12.06 -16.03
CA ILE A 169 -5.38 -11.05 -16.43
C ILE A 169 -6.07 -10.04 -17.35
N PRO A 170 -6.15 -8.76 -16.96
CA PRO A 170 -6.78 -7.74 -17.79
C PRO A 170 -5.92 -7.44 -19.04
N PRO A 171 -6.54 -7.12 -20.17
CA PRO A 171 -5.83 -6.60 -21.33
C PRO A 171 -5.05 -5.32 -20.97
N GLU A 172 -3.83 -5.20 -21.46
CA GLU A 172 -2.96 -4.03 -21.22
C GLU A 172 -3.63 -2.69 -21.58
N GLU A 173 -4.41 -2.67 -22.66
CA GLU A 173 -5.14 -1.47 -23.07
C GLU A 173 -6.10 -0.96 -21.98
N LEU A 174 -6.75 -1.87 -21.25
CA LEU A 174 -7.68 -1.51 -20.18
C LEU A 174 -6.95 -1.01 -18.95
N THR A 175 -5.81 -1.62 -18.56
CA THR A 175 -5.00 -1.16 -17.44
C THR A 175 -4.37 0.20 -17.70
N GLN A 176 -3.90 0.43 -18.92
CA GLN A 176 -3.39 1.73 -19.35
C GLN A 176 -4.51 2.78 -19.37
N LYS A 177 -5.69 2.46 -19.94
CA LYS A 177 -6.85 3.36 -19.92
C LYS A 177 -7.26 3.72 -18.49
N PHE A 178 -7.31 2.73 -17.59
CA PHE A 178 -7.62 2.95 -16.19
C PHE A 178 -6.58 3.87 -15.53
N SER A 179 -5.29 3.64 -15.76
CA SER A 179 -4.22 4.47 -15.23
C SER A 179 -4.35 5.93 -15.67
N VAL A 180 -4.67 6.19 -16.93
CA VAL A 180 -4.89 7.54 -17.46
C VAL A 180 -6.11 8.20 -16.82
N LEU A 181 -7.22 7.48 -16.67
CA LEU A 181 -8.45 8.00 -16.07
C LEU A 181 -8.28 8.27 -14.56
N CYS A 182 -7.52 7.44 -13.85
CA CYS A 182 -7.27 7.60 -12.42
C CYS A 182 -6.21 8.65 -12.09
N GLN A 183 -5.30 8.98 -13.00
CA GLN A 183 -4.20 9.91 -12.73
C GLN A 183 -4.66 11.26 -12.16
N PRO A 184 -5.63 11.97 -12.73
CA PRO A 184 -6.10 13.24 -12.15
C PRO A 184 -6.77 13.05 -10.78
N ILE A 185 -7.51 11.93 -10.60
CA ILE A 185 -8.15 11.61 -9.32
C ILE A 185 -7.08 11.39 -8.25
N PHE A 186 -6.06 10.58 -8.53
CA PHE A 186 -4.96 10.30 -7.60
C PHE A 186 -4.19 11.56 -7.24
N THR A 187 -3.88 12.40 -8.24
CA THR A 187 -3.19 13.67 -8.00
C THR A 187 -3.98 14.57 -7.05
N TYR A 188 -5.30 14.66 -7.24
CA TYR A 188 -6.14 15.49 -6.38
C TYR A 188 -6.31 14.88 -4.98
N GLN A 189 -6.48 13.58 -4.87
CA GLN A 189 -6.50 12.88 -3.57
C GLN A 189 -5.19 13.08 -2.80
N GLU A 190 -4.04 12.98 -3.47
CA GLU A 190 -2.72 13.23 -2.89
C GLU A 190 -2.61 14.66 -2.33
N GLN A 191 -3.10 15.65 -3.07
CA GLN A 191 -3.13 17.04 -2.63
C GLN A 191 -4.01 17.22 -1.39
N ILE A 192 -5.21 16.62 -1.37
CA ILE A 192 -6.12 16.66 -0.22
C ILE A 192 -5.47 16.01 1.01
N GLU A 193 -4.83 14.84 0.87
CA GLU A 193 -4.14 14.18 1.98
C GLU A 193 -2.97 15.02 2.51
N ALA A 194 -2.22 15.70 1.64
CA ALA A 194 -1.14 16.59 2.03
C ALA A 194 -1.67 17.83 2.77
N GLU A 195 -2.75 18.45 2.29
CA GLU A 195 -3.39 19.59 2.95
C GLU A 195 -3.92 19.23 4.35
N ILE A 196 -4.61 18.09 4.46
CA ILE A 196 -5.08 17.57 5.76
C ILE A 196 -3.91 17.37 6.72
N ALA A 197 -2.79 16.81 6.26
CA ALA A 197 -1.60 16.61 7.10
C ALA A 197 -1.03 17.94 7.59
N GLN A 198 -0.95 18.96 6.74
CA GLN A 198 -0.49 20.30 7.13
C GLN A 198 -1.44 20.99 8.14
N LEU A 199 -2.75 20.86 7.95
CA LEU A 199 -3.74 21.42 8.88
C LEU A 199 -3.67 20.75 10.27
N ILE A 200 -3.47 19.43 10.33
CA ILE A 200 -3.29 18.71 11.59
C ILE A 200 -2.01 19.16 12.30
N GLU A 201 -0.91 19.33 11.59
CA GLU A 201 0.35 19.83 12.14
C GLU A 201 0.22 21.25 12.70
N LEU A 202 -0.43 22.14 11.95
CA LEU A 202 -0.72 23.51 12.39
C LEU A 202 -1.58 23.50 13.65
N GLN A 203 -2.64 22.70 13.69
CA GLN A 203 -3.49 22.57 14.86
C GLN A 203 -2.70 22.12 16.11
N ARG A 204 -1.84 21.10 15.98
CA ARG A 204 -0.99 20.61 17.08
C ARG A 204 -0.07 21.70 17.60
N THR A 205 0.56 22.46 16.69
CA THR A 205 1.45 23.57 17.04
C THR A 205 0.71 24.65 17.81
N MET A 206 -0.46 25.05 17.34
CA MET A 206 -1.29 26.07 18.03
C MET A 206 -1.73 25.62 19.42
N VAL A 207 -2.19 24.37 19.56
CA VAL A 207 -2.58 23.81 20.87
C VAL A 207 -1.40 23.77 21.84
N SER A 208 -0.21 23.36 21.37
CA SER A 208 1.01 23.35 22.18
C SER A 208 1.39 24.74 22.68
N GLN A 209 1.28 25.78 21.83
CA GLN A 209 1.56 27.17 22.21
C GLN A 209 0.59 27.73 23.24
N ILE A 210 -0.68 27.33 23.19
CA ILE A 210 -1.71 27.75 24.15
C ILE A 210 -1.49 27.06 25.50
N SER A 211 -1.12 25.75 25.47
CA SER A 211 -0.93 24.95 26.69
C SER A 211 0.37 25.23 27.44
N SER A 212 1.31 25.96 26.81
CA SER A 212 2.60 26.37 27.40
C SER A 212 2.57 27.76 28.06
N ARG A 213 1.41 28.41 28.07
CA ARG A 213 1.13 29.69 28.76
C ARG A 213 0.32 29.45 30.04
#